data_9f29b0292b5b4bd80df79e454f9b202a
#
_entry.id   9f29b0292b5b4bd80df79e454f9b202a
#
_cell.length_a   1.000
_cell.length_b   1.000
_cell.length_c   1.000
_cell.angle_alpha   90.00
_cell.angle_beta   90.00
_cell.angle_gamma   90.00
#
_symmetry.space_group_name_H-M   'P 1'
#
loop_
_entity.id
_entity.type
_entity.pdbx_description
1 polymer ?
#
loop_
_entity_poly.entity_id
_entity_poly.type
_entity_poly.pdbx_seq_one_letter_code
_entity_poly.pdbx_strand_id
1 'polypeptide(L)'
;MNSTEILDAVNARLLEKWPERTVYISVCPEDYERPSIWLEVTRDDRTPVTRCMTKRNVQIRLTLHDEADEHYDISWQRLNNDVSACLKLLMQVLHVGARRLLPQLKSMPRDVDRASILLNYEFMEGNEETAPETPAAESYQIAVEVNGGTIYRRSE
;
A
#
# COMPACT_ATOMS: atom_id res chain seq x y z
N MET A 1 8.31 -5.62 -3.43
CA MET A 1 7.26 -5.88 -2.42
C MET A 1 5.92 -5.89 -3.13
N ASN A 2 5.08 -6.92 -2.91
CA ASN A 2 3.75 -7.02 -3.54
C ASN A 2 2.69 -6.41 -2.60
N SER A 3 1.58 -5.89 -3.16
CA SER A 3 0.40 -5.43 -2.38
C SER A 3 -0.21 -6.55 -1.53
N THR A 4 -0.13 -7.79 -2.01
CA THR A 4 -0.56 -8.99 -1.25
C THR A 4 0.25 -9.17 0.04
N GLU A 5 1.57 -8.95 0.03
CA GLU A 5 2.41 -9.05 1.23
C GLU A 5 2.00 -8.04 2.31
N ILE A 6 1.59 -6.82 1.89
CA ILE A 6 1.07 -5.80 2.80
C ILE A 6 -0.28 -6.25 3.38
N LEU A 7 -1.15 -6.77 2.52
CA LEU A 7 -2.47 -7.28 2.92
C LEU A 7 -2.35 -8.44 3.91
N ASP A 8 -1.43 -9.38 3.66
CA ASP A 8 -1.16 -10.54 4.55
C ASP A 8 -0.62 -10.08 5.91
N ALA A 9 0.25 -9.07 5.93
CA ALA A 9 0.76 -8.52 7.18
C ALA A 9 -0.33 -7.77 7.98
N VAL A 10 -1.25 -7.08 7.31
CA VAL A 10 -2.44 -6.48 7.94
C VAL A 10 -3.34 -7.57 8.50
N ASN A 11 -3.61 -8.62 7.72
CA ASN A 11 -4.42 -9.75 8.14
C ASN A 11 -3.84 -10.44 9.39
N ALA A 12 -2.55 -10.74 9.39
CA ALA A 12 -1.87 -11.35 10.53
C ALA A 12 -2.06 -10.51 11.82
N ARG A 13 -1.90 -9.20 11.72
CA ARG A 13 -2.10 -8.29 12.85
C ARG A 13 -3.55 -8.24 13.35
N LEU A 14 -4.53 -8.35 12.45
CA LEU A 14 -5.94 -8.39 12.84
C LEU A 14 -6.28 -9.70 13.56
N LEU A 15 -5.74 -10.83 13.07
CA LEU A 15 -5.95 -12.14 13.68
C LEU A 15 -5.29 -12.27 15.07
N GLU A 16 -4.20 -11.55 15.34
CA GLU A 16 -3.65 -11.46 16.71
C GLU A 16 -4.65 -10.84 17.71
N LYS A 17 -5.46 -9.90 17.25
CA LYS A 17 -6.45 -9.21 18.10
C LYS A 17 -7.77 -9.95 18.14
N TRP A 18 -8.22 -10.50 17.01
CA TRP A 18 -9.52 -11.18 16.84
C TRP A 18 -9.33 -12.54 16.19
N PRO A 19 -8.74 -13.52 16.89
CA PRO A 19 -8.48 -14.85 16.33
C PRO A 19 -9.77 -15.63 15.99
N GLU A 20 -10.89 -15.25 16.63
CA GLU A 20 -12.19 -15.89 16.44
C GLU A 20 -12.97 -15.36 15.22
N ARG A 21 -12.53 -14.25 14.62
CA ARG A 21 -13.25 -13.64 13.49
C ARG A 21 -12.79 -14.22 12.16
N THR A 22 -13.74 -14.51 11.31
CA THR A 22 -13.46 -14.87 9.92
C THR A 22 -12.99 -13.65 9.15
N VAL A 23 -11.88 -13.79 8.42
CA VAL A 23 -11.35 -12.74 7.55
C VAL A 23 -11.51 -13.16 6.10
N TYR A 24 -12.24 -12.36 5.34
CA TYR A 24 -12.40 -12.52 3.90
C TYR A 24 -11.38 -11.64 3.17
N ILE A 25 -10.67 -12.20 2.20
CA ILE A 25 -9.64 -11.49 1.44
C ILE A 25 -10.09 -11.36 0.00
N SER A 26 -10.09 -10.15 -0.52
CA SER A 26 -10.46 -9.75 -1.89
C SER A 26 -11.93 -9.97 -2.24
N VAL A 27 -12.50 -11.12 -1.90
CA VAL A 27 -13.90 -11.45 -2.19
C VAL A 27 -14.62 -11.75 -0.88
N CYS A 28 -15.76 -11.08 -0.66
CA CYS A 28 -16.68 -11.38 0.42
C CYS A 28 -17.92 -12.06 -0.16
N PRO A 29 -18.27 -13.28 0.28
CA PRO A 29 -19.48 -13.97 -0.19
C PRO A 29 -20.74 -13.24 0.27
N GLU A 30 -21.89 -13.47 -0.40
CA GLU A 30 -23.16 -12.86 -0.02
C GLU A 30 -23.65 -13.36 1.35
N ASP A 31 -23.35 -14.62 1.67
CA ASP A 31 -23.71 -15.32 2.90
C ASP A 31 -22.56 -15.33 3.94
N TYR A 32 -21.80 -14.23 4.03
CA TYR A 32 -20.67 -14.12 4.95
C TYR A 32 -21.09 -14.30 6.41
N GLU A 33 -20.17 -14.92 7.17
CA GLU A 33 -20.34 -15.10 8.63
C GLU A 33 -20.22 -13.77 9.36
N ARG A 34 -20.90 -13.66 10.50
CA ARG A 34 -20.83 -12.51 11.40
C ARG A 34 -20.47 -12.96 12.82
N PRO A 35 -19.58 -12.26 13.53
CA PRO A 35 -18.81 -11.09 13.13
C PRO A 35 -17.64 -11.46 12.19
N SER A 36 -17.36 -10.63 11.22
CA SER A 36 -16.29 -10.88 10.24
C SER A 36 -15.57 -9.61 9.82
N ILE A 37 -14.45 -9.79 9.14
CA ILE A 37 -13.63 -8.71 8.60
C ILE A 37 -13.44 -8.99 7.11
N TRP A 38 -13.59 -7.97 6.29
CA TRP A 38 -13.28 -8.05 4.88
C TRP A 38 -12.14 -7.12 4.52
N LEU A 39 -11.10 -7.66 3.88
CA LEU A 39 -9.91 -6.96 3.41
C LEU A 39 -9.84 -7.00 1.89
N GLU A 40 -9.68 -5.86 1.26
CA GLU A 40 -9.45 -5.76 -0.18
C GLU A 40 -8.44 -4.66 -0.52
N VAL A 41 -7.62 -4.90 -1.55
CA VAL A 41 -6.79 -3.86 -2.15
C VAL A 41 -7.64 -3.08 -3.12
N THR A 42 -7.88 -1.79 -2.83
CA THR A 42 -8.72 -0.93 -3.68
C THR A 42 -7.90 -0.13 -4.68
N ARG A 43 -6.59 0.05 -4.41
CA ARG A 43 -5.70 0.83 -5.27
C ARG A 43 -4.25 0.40 -5.08
N ASP A 44 -3.49 0.37 -6.16
CA ASP A 44 -2.04 0.13 -6.18
C ASP A 44 -1.43 1.01 -7.28
N ASP A 45 -1.17 2.28 -6.95
CA ASP A 45 -0.64 3.27 -7.88
C ASP A 45 0.88 3.31 -7.81
N ARG A 46 1.50 3.53 -8.97
CA ARG A 46 2.94 3.71 -9.12
C ARG A 46 3.22 4.99 -9.89
N THR A 47 3.98 5.88 -9.29
CA THR A 47 4.37 7.16 -9.89
C THR A 47 5.90 7.23 -9.96
N PRO A 48 6.50 7.30 -11.15
CA PRO A 48 7.93 7.46 -11.29
C PRO A 48 8.35 8.83 -10.71
N VAL A 49 9.34 8.82 -9.83
CA VAL A 49 9.90 10.03 -9.22
C VAL A 49 11.25 10.37 -9.83
N THR A 50 12.08 9.35 -10.06
CA THR A 50 13.36 9.45 -10.78
C THR A 50 13.52 8.22 -11.67
N ARG A 51 14.62 8.16 -12.46
CA ARG A 51 14.95 6.95 -13.23
C ARG A 51 15.04 5.69 -12.36
N CYS A 52 15.55 5.83 -11.13
CA CYS A 52 15.84 4.72 -10.23
C CYS A 52 14.79 4.55 -9.13
N MET A 53 13.80 5.45 -9.01
CA MET A 53 12.89 5.47 -7.88
C MET A 53 11.44 5.67 -8.33
N THR A 54 10.56 4.81 -7.84
CA THR A 54 9.11 4.90 -8.01
C THR A 54 8.43 5.07 -6.65
N LYS A 55 7.55 6.05 -6.58
CA LYS A 55 6.63 6.20 -5.45
C LYS A 55 5.46 5.26 -5.65
N ARG A 56 5.17 4.45 -4.66
CA ARG A 56 4.06 3.51 -4.65
C ARG A 56 3.06 3.87 -3.57
N ASN A 57 1.80 3.78 -3.91
CA ASN A 57 0.69 4.05 -3.03
C ASN A 57 -0.29 2.88 -3.08
N VAL A 58 -0.32 2.10 -2.00
CA VAL A 58 -1.20 0.94 -1.85
C VAL A 58 -2.31 1.28 -0.88
N GLN A 59 -3.56 1.18 -1.34
CA GLN A 59 -4.73 1.43 -0.52
C GLN A 59 -5.48 0.11 -0.26
N ILE A 60 -5.70 -0.18 1.02
CA ILE A 60 -6.45 -1.34 1.49
C ILE A 60 -7.73 -0.83 2.16
N ARG A 61 -8.86 -1.39 1.78
CA ARG A 61 -10.13 -1.22 2.49
C ARG A 61 -10.30 -2.35 3.48
N LEU A 62 -10.58 -2.00 4.72
CA LEU A 62 -10.97 -2.90 5.78
C LEU A 62 -12.42 -2.62 6.12
N THR A 63 -13.29 -3.62 6.00
CA THR A 63 -14.70 -3.52 6.38
C THR A 63 -14.97 -4.45 7.55
N LEU A 64 -15.55 -3.88 8.61
CA LEU A 64 -15.96 -4.60 9.81
C LEU A 64 -17.45 -4.88 9.74
N HIS A 65 -17.81 -6.17 9.86
CA HIS A 65 -19.18 -6.63 10.03
C HIS A 65 -19.36 -7.08 11.48
N ASP A 66 -20.36 -6.53 12.16
CA ASP A 66 -20.70 -6.93 13.53
C ASP A 66 -21.77 -8.03 13.55
N GLU A 67 -21.97 -8.64 14.70
CA GLU A 67 -23.11 -9.53 14.94
C GLU A 67 -24.42 -8.75 14.74
N ALA A 68 -25.35 -9.36 14.04
CA ALA A 68 -26.72 -8.90 13.95
C ALA A 68 -27.58 -9.67 14.96
N ASP A 69 -28.56 -9.02 15.55
CA ASP A 69 -29.56 -9.70 16.36
C ASP A 69 -30.60 -10.46 15.52
N GLU A 70 -31.62 -11.07 16.16
CA GLU A 70 -32.69 -11.81 15.46
C GLU A 70 -33.51 -10.93 14.49
N HIS A 71 -33.37 -9.60 14.60
CA HIS A 71 -34.07 -8.62 13.76
C HIS A 71 -33.13 -7.96 12.74
N TYR A 72 -31.88 -8.48 12.61
CA TYR A 72 -30.79 -7.89 11.81
C TYR A 72 -30.35 -6.49 12.27
N ASP A 73 -30.65 -6.13 13.53
CA ASP A 73 -30.16 -4.89 14.12
C ASP A 73 -28.74 -5.05 14.68
N ILE A 74 -27.93 -4.03 14.47
CA ILE A 74 -26.52 -4.00 14.86
C ILE A 74 -26.31 -3.06 16.03
N SER A 75 -25.47 -3.48 16.98
CA SER A 75 -25.07 -2.62 18.08
C SER A 75 -24.04 -1.58 17.62
N TRP A 76 -24.50 -0.38 17.37
CA TRP A 76 -23.64 0.75 16.99
C TRP A 76 -22.52 1.02 17.99
N GLN A 77 -22.76 0.82 19.26
CA GLN A 77 -21.75 1.01 20.29
C GLN A 77 -20.63 -0.03 20.17
N ARG A 78 -20.97 -1.29 19.93
CA ARG A 78 -20.01 -2.37 19.74
C ARG A 78 -19.19 -2.15 18.45
N LEU A 79 -19.84 -1.84 17.34
CA LEU A 79 -19.18 -1.54 16.08
C LEU A 79 -18.22 -0.34 16.19
N ASN A 80 -18.62 0.71 16.94
CA ASN A 80 -17.76 1.87 17.22
C ASN A 80 -16.52 1.50 18.04
N ASN A 81 -16.70 0.66 19.04
CA ASN A 81 -15.60 0.17 19.87
C ASN A 81 -14.61 -0.65 19.03
N ASP A 82 -15.13 -1.49 18.12
CA ASP A 82 -14.31 -2.27 17.21
C ASP A 82 -13.55 -1.40 16.23
N VAL A 83 -14.20 -0.39 15.64
CA VAL A 83 -13.53 0.60 14.79
C VAL A 83 -12.40 1.31 15.54
N SER A 84 -12.66 1.75 16.77
CA SER A 84 -11.67 2.43 17.61
C SER A 84 -10.50 1.52 17.96
N ALA A 85 -10.77 0.26 18.28
CA ALA A 85 -9.75 -0.75 18.56
C ALA A 85 -8.92 -1.06 17.31
N CYS A 86 -9.57 -1.17 16.16
CA CYS A 86 -8.92 -1.40 14.87
C CYS A 86 -8.00 -0.24 14.48
N LEU A 87 -8.47 1.00 14.61
CA LEU A 87 -7.66 2.19 14.35
C LEU A 87 -6.41 2.23 15.24
N LYS A 88 -6.56 1.98 16.54
CA LYS A 88 -5.42 1.94 17.48
C LYS A 88 -4.40 0.85 17.11
N LEU A 89 -4.87 -0.33 16.71
CA LEU A 89 -4.03 -1.45 16.31
C LEU A 89 -3.24 -1.13 15.03
N LEU A 90 -3.92 -0.56 14.05
CA LEU A 90 -3.36 -0.33 12.72
C LEU A 90 -2.56 0.97 12.59
N MET A 91 -2.68 1.90 13.55
CA MET A 91 -1.81 3.09 13.61
C MET A 91 -0.34 2.75 13.90
N GLN A 92 -0.06 1.54 14.35
CA GLN A 92 1.30 1.10 14.64
C GLN A 92 2.05 0.76 13.35
N VAL A 93 3.38 0.82 13.42
CA VAL A 93 4.26 0.43 12.31
C VAL A 93 3.99 -1.02 11.89
N LEU A 94 3.70 -1.21 10.62
CA LEU A 94 3.56 -2.52 9.99
C LEU A 94 4.91 -2.99 9.46
N HIS A 95 5.30 -4.20 9.83
CA HIS A 95 6.51 -4.84 9.30
C HIS A 95 6.13 -5.74 8.12
N VAL A 96 6.72 -5.47 6.94
CA VAL A 96 6.52 -6.27 5.73
C VAL A 96 7.90 -6.62 5.17
N GLY A 97 8.34 -7.85 5.41
CA GLY A 97 9.73 -8.24 5.13
C GLY A 97 10.73 -7.36 5.89
N ALA A 98 11.66 -6.76 5.17
CA ALA A 98 12.65 -5.83 5.73
C ALA A 98 12.13 -4.38 5.89
N ARG A 99 10.93 -4.10 5.43
CA ARG A 99 10.37 -2.73 5.42
C ARG A 99 9.49 -2.46 6.63
N ARG A 100 9.47 -1.20 7.02
CA ARG A 100 8.58 -0.66 8.06
C ARG A 100 7.66 0.36 7.40
N LEU A 101 6.37 0.08 7.43
CA LEU A 101 5.35 0.91 6.81
C LEU A 101 4.45 1.53 7.88
N LEU A 102 4.14 2.81 7.72
CA LEU A 102 3.18 3.50 8.57
C LEU A 102 1.97 3.90 7.71
N PRO A 103 0.76 3.42 8.03
CA PRO A 103 -0.41 3.75 7.25
C PRO A 103 -0.93 5.15 7.57
N GLN A 104 -1.53 5.78 6.57
CA GLN A 104 -2.49 6.85 6.78
C GLN A 104 -3.88 6.22 6.87
N LEU A 105 -4.56 6.41 7.97
CA LEU A 105 -5.88 5.84 8.24
C LEU A 105 -6.97 6.86 7.96
N LYS A 106 -8.01 6.43 7.27
CA LYS A 106 -9.20 7.25 7.01
C LYS A 106 -10.45 6.41 7.29
N SER A 107 -11.25 6.84 8.26
CA SER A 107 -12.57 6.29 8.48
C SER A 107 -13.50 6.72 7.35
N MET A 108 -14.24 5.77 6.79
CA MET A 108 -15.25 6.04 5.77
C MET A 108 -16.61 6.35 6.41
N PRO A 109 -17.53 7.01 5.67
CA PRO A 109 -18.91 7.10 6.08
C PRO A 109 -19.46 5.70 6.37
N ARG A 110 -20.24 5.60 7.43
CA ARG A 110 -20.85 4.32 7.84
C ARG A 110 -21.96 3.92 6.92
N ASP A 111 -22.05 2.65 6.67
CA ASP A 111 -23.21 2.02 6.08
C ASP A 111 -24.15 1.51 7.19
N VAL A 112 -25.31 0.99 6.82
CA VAL A 112 -26.36 0.56 7.76
C VAL A 112 -25.87 -0.56 8.68
N ASP A 113 -25.03 -1.47 8.16
CA ASP A 113 -24.63 -2.71 8.83
C ASP A 113 -23.14 -2.95 8.95
N ARG A 114 -22.32 -1.98 8.52
CA ARG A 114 -20.87 -2.15 8.46
C ARG A 114 -20.12 -0.82 8.64
N ALA A 115 -18.87 -0.92 9.03
CA ALA A 115 -17.96 0.22 9.09
C ALA A 115 -16.70 -0.09 8.29
N SER A 116 -16.24 0.88 7.48
CA SER A 116 -15.07 0.71 6.66
C SER A 116 -13.97 1.71 7.03
N ILE A 117 -12.74 1.23 6.96
CA ILE A 117 -11.52 2.01 7.20
C ILE A 117 -10.63 1.86 5.96
N LEU A 118 -10.11 2.96 5.45
CA LEU A 118 -9.09 2.95 4.42
C LEU A 118 -7.72 3.07 5.05
N LEU A 119 -6.83 2.16 4.67
CA LEU A 119 -5.41 2.16 5.02
C LEU A 119 -4.64 2.53 3.76
N ASN A 120 -3.88 3.61 3.83
CA ASN A 120 -3.08 4.08 2.72
C ASN A 120 -1.59 3.97 3.08
N TYR A 121 -0.86 3.11 2.37
CA TYR A 121 0.58 2.90 2.53
C TYR A 121 1.33 3.56 1.40
N GLU A 122 2.12 4.57 1.70
CA GLU A 122 2.95 5.28 0.75
C GLU A 122 4.43 5.00 1.02
N PHE A 123 5.17 4.57 0.01
CA PHE A 123 6.58 4.25 0.13
C PHE A 123 7.31 4.36 -1.21
N MET A 124 8.65 4.42 -1.13
CA MET A 124 9.50 4.45 -2.31
C MET A 124 10.03 3.05 -2.63
N GLU A 125 10.00 2.69 -3.90
CA GLU A 125 10.64 1.48 -4.45
C GLU A 125 11.78 1.87 -5.39
N GLY A 126 12.91 1.16 -5.28
CA GLY A 126 13.96 1.24 -6.30
C GLY A 126 13.48 0.52 -7.57
N ASN A 127 13.66 1.16 -8.72
CA ASN A 127 13.51 0.49 -10.00
C ASN A 127 14.74 -0.39 -10.22
N GLU A 128 14.55 -1.63 -10.66
CA GLU A 128 15.65 -2.41 -11.22
C GLU A 128 16.03 -1.72 -12.54
N GLU A 129 17.07 -0.90 -12.48
CA GLU A 129 17.63 -0.29 -13.67
C GLU A 129 18.35 -1.41 -14.46
N THR A 130 17.73 -1.89 -15.52
CA THR A 130 18.47 -2.57 -16.56
C THR A 130 19.39 -1.49 -17.10
N ALA A 131 20.67 -1.53 -16.72
CA ALA A 131 21.67 -0.62 -17.26
C ALA A 131 21.53 -0.66 -18.78
N PRO A 132 21.25 0.47 -19.45
CA PRO A 132 21.18 0.45 -20.90
C PRO A 132 22.54 -0.06 -21.39
N GLU A 133 22.53 -1.08 -22.24
CA GLU A 133 23.71 -1.55 -22.97
C GLU A 133 24.17 -0.48 -23.98
N THR A 134 24.29 0.74 -23.54
CA THR A 134 24.93 1.79 -24.31
C THR A 134 26.42 1.65 -24.05
N PRO A 135 27.22 1.22 -25.05
CA PRO A 135 28.66 1.17 -24.85
C PRO A 135 29.12 2.56 -24.44
N ALA A 136 29.88 2.61 -23.35
CA ALA A 136 30.53 3.87 -22.94
C ALA A 136 31.34 4.37 -24.13
N ALA A 137 31.17 5.64 -24.48
CA ALA A 137 31.97 6.24 -25.55
C ALA A 137 33.43 6.11 -25.13
N GLU A 138 34.18 5.30 -25.89
CA GLU A 138 35.62 5.07 -25.62
C GLU A 138 36.45 6.33 -25.83
N SER A 139 35.94 7.29 -26.63
CA SER A 139 36.56 8.59 -26.85
C SER A 139 35.52 9.62 -27.29
N TYR A 140 35.74 10.86 -26.96
CA TYR A 140 34.97 11.99 -27.48
C TYR A 140 35.92 13.06 -28.03
N GLN A 141 35.51 13.75 -29.08
CA GLN A 141 36.20 14.91 -29.60
C GLN A 141 35.36 16.16 -29.33
N ILE A 142 35.95 17.13 -28.71
CA ILE A 142 35.36 18.46 -28.55
C ILE A 142 35.95 19.37 -29.59
N ALA A 143 35.11 19.84 -30.52
CA ALA A 143 35.48 20.88 -31.46
C ALA A 143 35.05 22.24 -30.88
N VAL A 144 36.01 23.12 -30.67
CA VAL A 144 35.74 24.49 -30.21
C VAL A 144 36.17 25.43 -31.32
N GLU A 145 35.22 26.21 -31.84
CA GLU A 145 35.52 27.28 -32.80
C GLU A 145 35.97 28.55 -32.03
N VAL A 146 37.20 28.98 -32.29
CA VAL A 146 37.74 30.22 -31.73
C VAL A 146 38.22 31.07 -32.93
N ASN A 147 37.66 32.25 -33.11
CA ASN A 147 38.03 33.19 -34.17
C ASN A 147 38.06 32.59 -35.60
N GLY A 148 37.10 31.72 -35.92
CA GLY A 148 37.00 31.09 -37.24
C GLY A 148 37.95 29.92 -37.49
N GLY A 149 38.69 29.46 -36.46
CA GLY A 149 39.49 28.23 -36.48
C GLY A 149 38.92 27.17 -35.55
N THR A 150 38.89 25.92 -36.00
CA THR A 150 38.42 24.78 -35.21
C THR A 150 39.57 24.11 -34.51
N ILE A 151 39.54 24.05 -33.17
CA ILE A 151 40.52 23.34 -32.36
C ILE A 151 39.92 22.03 -31.88
N TYR A 152 40.57 20.92 -32.22
CA TYR A 152 40.19 19.59 -31.72
C TYR A 152 41.02 19.22 -30.51
N ARG A 153 40.34 18.87 -29.42
CA ARG A 153 40.99 18.30 -28.24
C ARG A 153 40.57 16.84 -28.10
N ARG A 154 41.51 15.92 -28.13
CA ARG A 154 41.32 14.52 -27.84
C ARG A 154 41.61 14.28 -26.38
N SER A 155 40.69 13.70 -25.61
CA SER A 155 41.01 13.16 -24.26
C SER A 155 41.40 11.70 -24.43
N GLU A 156 42.58 11.34 -23.98
CA GLU A 156 43.02 9.96 -23.80
C GLU A 156 42.41 9.42 -22.47
#